data_d9a145f0a3b9cedb753927512d6df780
#
_entry.id   d9a145f0a3b9cedb753927512d6df780
#
_cell.length_a   1.000
_cell.length_b   1.000
_cell.length_c   1.000
_cell.angle_alpha   90.00
_cell.angle_beta   90.00
_cell.angle_gamma   90.00
#
_symmetry.space_group_name_H-M   'P 1'
#
loop_
_entity.id
_entity.type
_entity.pdbx_description
1 polymer ?
#
loop_
_entity_poly.entity_id
_entity_poly.type
_entity_poly.pdbx_seq_one_letter_code
_entity_poly.pdbx_strand_id
1 'polypeptide(L)'
;MFQWTEKLQSQQDWITVLIVLIFGLSMYLYNRNPHQFKLLVSFWKSKIYLNIYDKEKYANPLHLFNLILTFITLITFSLLSYFFYKKILFSLLGGISFLSFFSVISVMVVLRFGILKLIFQLSNHLEFYKQTVFRSISFYAMISLYAILIFSVYHYCFPNNTNLLLILILMVLCFVFLTQLTVYLRIIRFNPIRIVYLILYLCTFKIAPWLWLYKSIY
;
A
#
# COMPACT_ATOMS: atom_id res chain seq x y z
N MET A 1 30.58 3.66 34.93
CA MET A 1 30.91 2.49 34.10
C MET A 1 29.72 2.25 33.16
N PHE A 2 29.81 2.62 31.91
CA PHE A 2 28.79 2.30 30.90
C PHE A 2 29.00 0.84 30.51
N GLN A 3 28.13 -0.06 30.96
CA GLN A 3 28.08 -1.42 30.43
C GLN A 3 27.38 -1.38 29.08
N TRP A 4 28.14 -1.57 28.01
CA TRP A 4 27.60 -1.88 26.69
C TRP A 4 26.95 -3.27 26.78
N THR A 5 25.67 -3.33 27.07
CA THR A 5 24.92 -4.55 26.84
C THR A 5 24.81 -4.75 25.34
N GLU A 6 25.57 -5.69 24.80
CA GLU A 6 25.34 -6.18 23.43
C GLU A 6 23.88 -6.64 23.36
N LYS A 7 23.05 -5.80 22.78
CA LYS A 7 21.68 -6.16 22.45
C LYS A 7 21.81 -7.19 21.33
N LEU A 8 21.84 -8.47 21.70
CA LEU A 8 21.74 -9.59 20.77
C LEU A 8 20.41 -9.46 20.02
N GLN A 9 20.40 -8.60 19.03
CA GLN A 9 19.29 -8.38 18.12
C GLN A 9 19.35 -9.49 17.07
N SER A 10 19.12 -10.71 17.56
CA SER A 10 19.13 -11.90 16.73
C SER A 10 18.14 -11.75 15.58
N GLN A 11 18.65 -11.87 14.37
CA GLN A 11 17.91 -12.19 13.13
C GLN A 11 16.93 -11.14 12.57
N GLN A 12 17.15 -9.84 12.75
CA GLN A 12 16.32 -8.83 12.08
C GLN A 12 17.02 -8.11 10.92
N ASP A 13 18.19 -8.58 10.51
CA ASP A 13 19.00 -7.97 9.44
C ASP A 13 18.27 -7.92 8.09
N TRP A 14 17.40 -8.91 7.82
CA TRP A 14 16.58 -8.93 6.61
C TRP A 14 15.62 -7.72 6.50
N ILE A 15 15.16 -7.16 7.63
CA ILE A 15 14.28 -5.98 7.66
C ILE A 15 15.08 -4.76 7.21
N THR A 16 16.29 -4.63 7.73
CA THR A 16 17.23 -3.56 7.30
C THR A 16 17.48 -3.63 5.81
N VAL A 17 17.71 -4.84 5.27
CA VAL A 17 17.89 -5.06 3.82
C VAL A 17 16.65 -4.60 3.04
N LEU A 18 15.45 -4.93 3.48
CA LEU A 18 14.22 -4.48 2.83
C LEU A 18 14.04 -2.96 2.90
N ILE A 19 14.34 -2.33 4.02
CA ILE A 19 14.29 -0.87 4.17
C ILE A 19 15.29 -0.22 3.20
N VAL A 20 16.53 -0.68 3.16
CA VAL A 20 17.57 -0.18 2.24
C VAL A 20 17.13 -0.37 0.79
N LEU A 21 16.53 -1.51 0.44
CA LEU A 21 16.01 -1.78 -0.89
C LEU A 21 14.92 -0.77 -1.28
N ILE A 22 13.96 -0.47 -0.39
CA ILE A 22 12.91 0.51 -0.66
C ILE A 22 13.51 1.91 -0.89
N PHE A 23 14.47 2.34 -0.07
CA PHE A 23 15.15 3.62 -0.26
C PHE A 23 15.96 3.65 -1.56
N GLY A 24 16.66 2.56 -1.91
CA GLY A 24 17.38 2.42 -3.16
C GLY A 24 16.46 2.53 -4.39
N LEU A 25 15.31 1.85 -4.36
CA LEU A 25 14.30 1.97 -5.42
C LEU A 25 13.71 3.38 -5.51
N SER A 26 13.49 4.03 -4.38
CA SER A 26 13.01 5.42 -4.33
C SER A 26 14.03 6.39 -4.91
N MET A 27 15.31 6.22 -4.60
CA MET A 27 16.42 6.99 -5.18
C MET A 27 16.54 6.76 -6.70
N TYR A 28 16.40 5.52 -7.14
CA TYR A 28 16.38 5.19 -8.57
C TYR A 28 15.25 5.91 -9.31
N LEU A 29 14.03 5.93 -8.74
CA LEU A 29 12.89 6.65 -9.32
C LEU A 29 13.13 8.16 -9.36
N TYR A 30 13.73 8.71 -8.30
CA TYR A 30 14.10 10.13 -8.24
C TYR A 30 15.11 10.50 -9.32
N ASN A 31 16.16 9.71 -9.50
CA ASN A 31 17.18 9.96 -10.52
C ASN A 31 16.63 9.87 -11.95
N ARG A 32 15.70 8.96 -12.20
CA ARG A 32 15.13 8.77 -13.54
C ARG A 32 14.10 9.85 -13.90
N ASN A 33 13.24 10.23 -12.96
CA ASN A 33 12.14 11.20 -13.16
C ASN A 33 12.00 12.13 -11.93
N PRO A 34 12.90 13.08 -11.71
CA PRO A 34 12.95 13.88 -10.48
C PRO A 34 11.69 14.72 -10.29
N HIS A 35 11.19 15.33 -11.36
CA HIS A 35 9.99 16.15 -11.28
C HIS A 35 8.73 15.34 -10.92
N GLN A 36 8.55 14.16 -11.53
CA GLN A 36 7.43 13.28 -11.25
C GLN A 36 7.47 12.75 -9.82
N PHE A 37 8.64 12.31 -9.34
CA PHE A 37 8.81 11.80 -7.98
C PHE A 37 8.62 12.90 -6.92
N LYS A 38 9.19 14.10 -7.14
CA LYS A 38 9.03 15.24 -6.24
C LYS A 38 7.57 15.67 -6.07
N LEU A 39 6.80 15.66 -7.17
CA LEU A 39 5.37 15.98 -7.13
C LEU A 39 4.57 14.85 -6.44
N LEU A 40 4.95 13.59 -6.63
CA LEU A 40 4.32 12.44 -5.98
C LEU A 40 4.49 12.52 -4.46
N VAL A 41 5.72 12.75 -3.98
CA VAL A 41 6.02 12.82 -2.54
C VAL A 41 5.37 14.04 -1.89
N SER A 42 5.18 15.14 -2.61
CA SER A 42 4.56 16.35 -2.06
C SER A 42 3.04 16.18 -1.90
N PHE A 43 2.58 15.92 -0.67
CA PHE A 43 1.16 15.75 -0.33
C PHE A 43 0.29 16.93 -0.80
N TRP A 44 0.73 18.15 -0.60
CA TRP A 44 0.01 19.36 -1.00
C TRP A 44 -0.14 19.53 -2.52
N LYS A 45 0.75 18.91 -3.31
CA LYS A 45 0.76 18.96 -4.77
C LYS A 45 0.17 17.72 -5.43
N SER A 46 -0.41 16.79 -4.66
CA SER A 46 -0.98 15.54 -5.17
C SER A 46 -2.04 15.77 -6.25
N LYS A 47 -2.86 16.82 -6.15
CA LYS A 47 -3.84 17.20 -7.18
C LYS A 47 -3.14 17.61 -8.48
N ILE A 48 -2.04 18.36 -8.40
CA ILE A 48 -1.25 18.80 -9.57
C ILE A 48 -0.61 17.59 -10.23
N TYR A 49 0.00 16.71 -9.44
CA TYR A 49 0.57 15.45 -9.92
C TYR A 49 -0.46 14.64 -10.72
N LEU A 50 -1.63 14.40 -10.15
CA LEU A 50 -2.68 13.61 -10.79
C LEU A 50 -3.20 14.27 -12.07
N ASN A 51 -3.33 15.59 -12.11
CA ASN A 51 -3.81 16.28 -13.30
C ASN A 51 -2.80 16.26 -14.46
N ILE A 52 -1.50 16.30 -14.17
CA ILE A 52 -0.45 16.28 -15.18
C ILE A 52 -0.23 14.87 -15.72
N TYR A 53 -0.15 13.87 -14.84
CA TYR A 53 0.26 12.50 -15.18
C TYR A 53 -0.91 11.53 -15.39
N ASP A 54 -2.15 11.95 -15.21
CA ASP A 54 -3.37 11.16 -15.48
C ASP A 54 -3.64 10.99 -16.99
N LYS A 55 -2.83 11.61 -17.84
CA LYS A 55 -2.93 11.50 -19.31
C LYS A 55 -2.45 10.11 -19.75
N GLU A 56 -3.03 9.61 -20.85
CA GLU A 56 -2.90 8.25 -21.36
C GLU A 56 -1.48 7.66 -21.36
N LYS A 57 -0.47 8.45 -21.69
CA LYS A 57 0.92 8.00 -21.81
C LYS A 57 1.50 7.52 -20.46
N TYR A 58 1.16 8.18 -19.35
CA TYR A 58 1.70 7.89 -18.02
C TYR A 58 0.74 7.06 -17.15
N ALA A 59 -0.53 7.04 -17.50
CA ALA A 59 -1.56 6.29 -16.79
C ALA A 59 -1.49 4.78 -17.01
N ASN A 60 -0.59 4.30 -17.87
CA ASN A 60 -0.43 2.86 -18.08
C ASN A 60 0.14 2.21 -16.80
N PRO A 61 -0.58 1.24 -16.18
CA PRO A 61 -0.11 0.56 -14.98
C PRO A 61 1.19 -0.22 -15.20
N LEU A 62 1.46 -0.66 -16.44
CA LEU A 62 2.67 -1.38 -16.81
C LEU A 62 3.89 -0.46 -17.09
N HIS A 63 3.73 0.86 -16.98
CA HIS A 63 4.86 1.76 -17.08
C HIS A 63 5.83 1.49 -15.93
N LEU A 64 7.13 1.43 -16.23
CA LEU A 64 8.18 1.04 -15.27
C LEU A 64 8.14 1.85 -13.97
N PHE A 65 7.84 3.13 -14.04
CA PHE A 65 7.66 3.99 -12.87
C PHE A 65 6.54 3.47 -11.94
N ASN A 66 5.37 3.12 -12.51
CA ASN A 66 4.22 2.62 -11.77
C ASN A 66 4.47 1.20 -11.22
N LEU A 67 5.20 0.35 -11.95
CA LEU A 67 5.58 -0.99 -11.49
C LEU A 67 6.49 -0.92 -10.26
N ILE A 68 7.53 -0.08 -10.29
CA ILE A 68 8.41 0.09 -9.13
C ILE A 68 7.63 0.66 -7.94
N LEU A 69 6.75 1.64 -8.14
CA LEU A 69 5.89 2.16 -7.09
C LEU A 69 5.00 1.08 -6.49
N THR A 70 4.41 0.23 -7.34
CA THR A 70 3.59 -0.90 -6.88
C THR A 70 4.42 -1.89 -6.06
N PHE A 71 5.65 -2.17 -6.47
CA PHE A 71 6.55 -3.06 -5.75
C PHE A 71 6.94 -2.49 -4.37
N ILE A 72 7.28 -1.20 -4.30
CA ILE A 72 7.52 -0.49 -3.03
C ILE A 72 6.30 -0.60 -2.10
N THR A 73 5.10 -0.37 -2.63
CA THR A 73 3.86 -0.47 -1.83
C THR A 73 3.62 -1.87 -1.31
N LEU A 74 3.83 -2.90 -2.13
CA LEU A 74 3.66 -4.30 -1.74
C LEU A 74 4.61 -4.67 -0.59
N ILE A 75 5.90 -4.34 -0.70
CA ILE A 75 6.87 -4.65 0.36
C ILE A 75 6.49 -3.92 1.66
N THR A 76 6.16 -2.62 1.57
CA THR A 76 5.84 -1.82 2.76
C THR A 76 4.60 -2.34 3.49
N PHE A 77 3.50 -2.61 2.76
CA PHE A 77 2.28 -3.14 3.39
C PHE A 77 2.47 -4.56 3.93
N SER A 78 3.23 -5.41 3.24
CA SER A 78 3.55 -6.76 3.73
C SER A 78 4.37 -6.71 5.01
N LEU A 79 5.33 -5.79 5.09
CA LEU A 79 6.17 -5.59 6.26
C LEU A 79 5.36 -5.09 7.46
N LEU A 80 4.49 -4.10 7.27
CA LEU A 80 3.59 -3.60 8.32
C LEU A 80 2.62 -4.67 8.81
N SER A 81 2.02 -5.44 7.89
CA SER A 81 1.11 -6.55 8.22
C SER A 81 1.81 -7.67 8.98
N TYR A 82 3.04 -8.03 8.58
CA TYR A 82 3.85 -9.01 9.28
C TYR A 82 4.18 -8.58 10.71
N PHE A 83 4.57 -7.31 10.91
CA PHE A 83 4.86 -6.80 12.26
C PHE A 83 3.63 -6.72 13.15
N PHE A 84 2.50 -6.31 12.58
CA PHE A 84 1.21 -6.33 13.27
C PHE A 84 0.87 -7.74 13.76
N TYR A 85 0.97 -8.71 12.86
CA TYR A 85 0.74 -10.10 13.18
C TYR A 85 1.69 -10.60 14.27
N LYS A 86 3.01 -10.42 14.07
CA LYS A 86 4.04 -10.92 14.99
C LYS A 86 3.91 -10.37 16.41
N LYS A 87 3.52 -9.10 16.56
CA LYS A 87 3.45 -8.45 17.88
C LYS A 87 2.10 -8.56 18.58
N ILE A 88 1.01 -8.72 17.84
CA ILE A 88 -0.34 -8.68 18.39
C ILE A 88 -1.05 -10.04 18.30
N LEU A 89 -0.92 -10.76 17.18
CA LEU A 89 -1.65 -12.00 16.94
C LEU A 89 -0.81 -13.28 17.08
N PHE A 90 0.50 -13.18 17.24
CA PHE A 90 1.40 -14.36 17.26
C PHE A 90 0.99 -15.45 18.26
N SER A 91 0.41 -15.06 19.39
CA SER A 91 -0.08 -16.00 20.43
C SER A 91 -1.27 -16.85 19.97
N LEU A 92 -1.98 -16.44 18.90
CA LEU A 92 -3.23 -17.05 18.46
C LEU A 92 -3.06 -17.98 17.24
N LEU A 93 -2.13 -17.70 16.33
CA LEU A 93 -2.13 -18.29 14.97
C LEU A 93 -0.82 -19.00 14.54
N GLY A 94 0.19 -19.11 15.43
CA GLY A 94 1.47 -19.78 15.11
C GLY A 94 2.40 -18.97 14.19
N GLY A 95 3.54 -19.56 13.79
CA GLY A 95 4.61 -18.86 13.06
C GLY A 95 4.36 -18.74 11.54
N ILE A 96 3.76 -17.65 11.09
CA ILE A 96 3.62 -17.33 9.66
C ILE A 96 4.85 -16.53 9.19
N SER A 97 5.43 -16.88 8.04
CA SER A 97 6.60 -16.20 7.49
C SER A 97 6.22 -14.89 6.77
N PHE A 98 7.18 -13.95 6.67
CA PHE A 98 7.01 -12.72 5.90
C PHE A 98 6.64 -13.01 4.44
N LEU A 99 7.22 -14.06 3.84
CA LEU A 99 6.96 -14.43 2.46
C LEU A 99 5.48 -14.80 2.21
N SER A 100 4.83 -15.42 3.19
CA SER A 100 3.40 -15.75 3.12
C SER A 100 2.55 -14.48 3.09
N PHE A 101 2.85 -13.47 3.93
CA PHE A 101 2.16 -12.18 3.88
C PHE A 101 2.37 -11.47 2.55
N PHE A 102 3.61 -11.46 2.05
CA PHE A 102 3.92 -10.85 0.76
C PHE A 102 3.16 -11.52 -0.39
N SER A 103 3.09 -12.86 -0.42
CA SER A 103 2.36 -13.59 -1.45
C SER A 103 0.85 -13.33 -1.38
N VAL A 104 0.25 -13.36 -0.20
CA VAL A 104 -1.19 -13.10 -0.02
C VAL A 104 -1.55 -11.68 -0.47
N ILE A 105 -0.80 -10.66 -0.04
CA ILE A 105 -1.06 -9.28 -0.42
C ILE A 105 -0.86 -9.08 -1.92
N SER A 106 0.16 -9.72 -2.53
CA SER A 106 0.40 -9.66 -3.98
C SER A 106 -0.77 -10.25 -4.76
N VAL A 107 -1.25 -11.43 -4.36
CA VAL A 107 -2.43 -12.07 -4.99
C VAL A 107 -3.67 -11.19 -4.86
N MET A 108 -3.92 -10.63 -3.68
CA MET A 108 -5.06 -9.71 -3.44
C MET A 108 -5.00 -8.47 -4.34
N VAL A 109 -3.81 -7.88 -4.54
CA VAL A 109 -3.64 -6.71 -5.42
C VAL A 109 -3.87 -7.08 -6.88
N VAL A 110 -3.34 -8.23 -7.34
CA VAL A 110 -3.54 -8.71 -8.72
C VAL A 110 -5.02 -9.01 -8.98
N LEU A 111 -5.69 -9.72 -8.07
CA LEU A 111 -7.12 -10.00 -8.16
C LEU A 111 -7.94 -8.71 -8.22
N ARG A 112 -7.65 -7.76 -7.36
CA ARG A 112 -8.34 -6.46 -7.33
C ARG A 112 -8.23 -5.71 -8.66
N PHE A 113 -7.03 -5.58 -9.22
CA PHE A 113 -6.85 -4.89 -10.49
C PHE A 113 -7.38 -5.70 -11.67
N GLY A 114 -7.33 -7.02 -11.62
CA GLY A 114 -7.91 -7.90 -12.62
C GLY A 114 -9.42 -7.75 -12.71
N ILE A 115 -10.11 -7.78 -11.57
CA ILE A 115 -11.57 -7.61 -11.52
C ILE A 115 -12.00 -6.22 -11.95
N LEU A 116 -11.28 -5.17 -11.50
CA LEU A 116 -11.53 -3.82 -12.00
C LEU A 116 -11.39 -3.76 -13.52
N LYS A 117 -10.38 -4.40 -14.10
CA LYS A 117 -10.20 -4.46 -15.55
C LYS A 117 -11.40 -5.12 -16.24
N LEU A 118 -11.86 -6.26 -15.75
CA LEU A 118 -13.03 -6.97 -16.30
C LEU A 118 -14.29 -6.10 -16.27
N ILE A 119 -14.58 -5.44 -15.14
CA ILE A 119 -15.75 -4.56 -14.99
C ILE A 119 -15.71 -3.41 -15.99
N PHE A 120 -14.57 -2.75 -16.15
CA PHE A 120 -14.43 -1.63 -17.07
C PHE A 120 -14.36 -2.06 -18.55
N GLN A 121 -13.88 -3.27 -18.82
CA GLN A 121 -13.89 -3.86 -20.17
C GLN A 121 -15.33 -4.15 -20.62
N LEU A 122 -16.16 -4.73 -19.76
CA LEU A 122 -17.58 -4.96 -20.03
C LEU A 122 -18.36 -3.66 -20.25
N SER A 123 -17.89 -2.54 -19.69
CA SER A 123 -18.51 -1.22 -19.83
C SER A 123 -17.95 -0.38 -20.99
N ASN A 124 -17.02 -0.91 -21.81
CA ASN A 124 -16.33 -0.20 -22.90
C ASN A 124 -15.60 1.11 -22.49
N HIS A 125 -15.08 1.17 -21.24
CA HIS A 125 -14.43 2.37 -20.69
C HIS A 125 -13.00 2.08 -20.18
N LEU A 126 -12.16 1.48 -21.01
CA LEU A 126 -10.78 1.10 -20.64
C LEU A 126 -9.88 2.28 -20.26
N GLU A 127 -10.10 3.46 -20.81
CA GLU A 127 -9.32 4.66 -20.45
C GLU A 127 -9.57 5.06 -18.99
N PHE A 128 -10.82 5.00 -18.57
CA PHE A 128 -11.20 5.32 -17.20
C PHE A 128 -10.60 4.30 -16.19
N TYR A 129 -10.50 3.01 -16.59
CA TYR A 129 -9.77 2.00 -15.82
C TYR A 129 -8.32 2.40 -15.59
N LYS A 130 -7.58 2.76 -16.67
CA LYS A 130 -6.17 3.15 -16.57
C LYS A 130 -5.97 4.33 -15.61
N GLN A 131 -6.80 5.36 -15.73
CA GLN A 131 -6.77 6.53 -14.83
C GLN A 131 -7.06 6.14 -13.37
N THR A 132 -8.07 5.30 -13.13
CA THR A 132 -8.45 4.86 -11.78
C THR A 132 -7.34 4.04 -11.11
N VAL A 133 -6.73 3.12 -11.86
CA VAL A 133 -5.61 2.30 -11.37
C VAL A 133 -4.38 3.16 -11.10
N PHE A 134 -4.01 4.05 -12.02
CA PHE A 134 -2.89 4.97 -11.84
C PHE A 134 -3.05 5.81 -10.56
N ARG A 135 -4.23 6.39 -10.34
CA ARG A 135 -4.51 7.18 -9.13
C ARG A 135 -4.43 6.32 -7.87
N SER A 136 -4.98 5.12 -7.89
CA SER A 136 -4.89 4.20 -6.76
C SER A 136 -3.44 3.87 -6.44
N ILE A 137 -2.63 3.50 -7.44
CA ILE A 137 -1.20 3.20 -7.27
C ILE A 137 -0.46 4.42 -6.69
N SER A 138 -0.71 5.61 -7.24
CA SER A 138 -0.05 6.85 -6.80
C SER A 138 -0.35 7.19 -5.33
N PHE A 139 -1.61 7.07 -4.91
CA PHE A 139 -1.98 7.31 -3.52
C PHE A 139 -1.38 6.26 -2.57
N TYR A 140 -1.44 4.98 -2.93
CA TYR A 140 -0.83 3.94 -2.12
C TYR A 140 0.69 4.10 -2.02
N ALA A 141 1.35 4.46 -3.13
CA ALA A 141 2.79 4.71 -3.13
C ALA A 141 3.16 5.88 -2.21
N MET A 142 2.40 6.98 -2.27
CA MET A 142 2.62 8.12 -1.37
C MET A 142 2.49 7.70 0.10
N ILE A 143 1.42 6.99 0.46
CA ILE A 143 1.22 6.51 1.82
C ILE A 143 2.35 5.56 2.24
N SER A 144 2.76 4.63 1.37
CA SER A 144 3.81 3.66 1.68
C SER A 144 5.17 4.31 1.91
N LEU A 145 5.52 5.36 1.15
CA LEU A 145 6.77 6.10 1.34
C LEU A 145 6.82 6.79 2.71
N TYR A 146 5.73 7.42 3.13
CA TYR A 146 5.65 7.99 4.48
C TYR A 146 5.61 6.92 5.57
N ALA A 147 4.86 5.85 5.35
CA ALA A 147 4.74 4.75 6.29
C ALA A 147 6.07 4.06 6.56
N ILE A 148 6.90 3.83 5.52
CA ILE A 148 8.22 3.19 5.70
C ILE A 148 9.19 4.11 6.44
N LEU A 149 9.14 5.44 6.24
CA LEU A 149 9.94 6.39 6.99
C LEU A 149 9.61 6.33 8.48
N ILE A 150 8.32 6.42 8.83
CA ILE A 150 7.87 6.36 10.22
C ILE A 150 8.16 4.98 10.82
N PHE A 151 7.96 3.91 10.04
CA PHE A 151 8.26 2.55 10.48
C PHE A 151 9.76 2.35 10.74
N SER A 152 10.64 2.94 9.94
CA SER A 152 12.10 2.88 10.17
C SER A 152 12.46 3.52 11.51
N VAL A 153 11.92 4.70 11.81
CA VAL A 153 12.13 5.35 13.11
C VAL A 153 11.61 4.47 14.26
N TYR A 154 10.41 3.93 14.10
CA TYR A 154 9.85 3.01 15.09
C TYR A 154 10.74 1.79 15.32
N HIS A 155 11.19 1.15 14.25
CA HIS A 155 11.96 -0.10 14.33
C HIS A 155 13.30 0.06 15.05
N TYR A 156 14.01 1.18 14.78
CA TYR A 156 15.32 1.43 15.37
C TYR A 156 15.28 2.12 16.73
N CYS A 157 14.33 3.05 16.94
CA CYS A 157 14.29 3.83 18.18
C CYS A 157 13.37 3.22 19.26
N PHE A 158 12.25 2.60 18.86
CA PHE A 158 11.21 2.14 19.81
C PHE A 158 10.73 0.70 19.57
N PRO A 159 11.60 -0.29 19.40
CA PRO A 159 11.21 -1.64 18.95
C PRO A 159 10.27 -2.37 19.92
N ASN A 160 10.26 -2.01 21.20
CA ASN A 160 9.48 -2.68 22.24
C ASN A 160 8.10 -2.04 22.52
N ASN A 161 7.81 -0.89 21.94
CA ASN A 161 6.57 -0.17 22.20
C ASN A 161 5.46 -0.62 21.24
N THR A 162 4.65 -1.57 21.65
CA THR A 162 3.52 -2.11 20.86
C THR A 162 2.44 -1.05 20.59
N ASN A 163 2.23 -0.11 21.51
CA ASN A 163 1.22 0.95 21.35
C ASN A 163 1.59 1.89 20.21
N LEU A 164 2.87 2.25 20.07
CA LEU A 164 3.33 3.08 18.94
C LEU A 164 3.13 2.38 17.60
N LEU A 165 3.40 1.06 17.52
CA LEU A 165 3.14 0.27 16.32
C LEU A 165 1.64 0.29 15.96
N LEU A 166 0.79 0.10 16.95
CA LEU A 166 -0.65 0.07 16.76
C LEU A 166 -1.17 1.43 16.24
N ILE A 167 -0.71 2.53 16.82
CA ILE A 167 -1.03 3.90 16.36
C ILE A 167 -0.57 4.11 14.92
N LEU A 168 0.66 3.70 14.57
CA LEU A 168 1.19 3.81 13.21
C LEU A 168 0.30 3.06 12.21
N ILE A 169 -0.04 1.81 12.51
CA ILE A 169 -0.88 0.99 11.62
C ILE A 169 -2.27 1.62 11.47
N LEU A 170 -2.87 2.09 12.56
CA LEU A 170 -4.18 2.72 12.56
C LEU A 170 -4.17 4.01 11.73
N MET A 171 -3.12 4.84 11.84
CA MET A 171 -2.93 6.00 10.98
C MET A 171 -2.83 5.62 9.49
N VAL A 172 -2.02 4.62 9.15
CA VAL A 172 -1.88 4.14 7.76
C VAL A 172 -3.22 3.65 7.23
N LEU A 173 -3.97 2.85 8.00
CA LEU A 173 -5.30 2.37 7.61
C LEU A 173 -6.28 3.52 7.40
N CYS A 174 -6.29 4.52 8.27
CA CYS A 174 -7.12 5.71 8.13
C CYS A 174 -6.81 6.46 6.83
N PHE A 175 -5.53 6.70 6.51
CA PHE A 175 -5.12 7.35 5.26
C PHE A 175 -5.49 6.51 4.03
N VAL A 176 -5.30 5.20 4.07
CA VAL A 176 -5.73 4.28 3.00
C VAL A 176 -7.24 4.37 2.79
N PHE A 177 -8.03 4.39 3.86
CA PHE A 177 -9.49 4.51 3.78
C PHE A 177 -9.91 5.84 3.15
N LEU A 178 -9.37 6.97 3.62
CA LEU A 178 -9.66 8.30 3.08
C LEU A 178 -9.31 8.42 1.59
N THR A 179 -8.15 7.91 1.18
CA THR A 179 -7.75 7.94 -0.24
C THR A 179 -8.66 7.07 -1.10
N GLN A 180 -9.10 5.91 -0.60
CA GLN A 180 -10.07 5.09 -1.31
C GLN A 180 -11.42 5.80 -1.48
N LEU A 181 -11.91 6.47 -0.43
CA LEU A 181 -13.14 7.27 -0.52
C LEU A 181 -13.03 8.33 -1.62
N THR A 182 -11.91 9.05 -1.70
CA THR A 182 -11.73 10.08 -2.74
C THR A 182 -11.75 9.51 -4.16
N VAL A 183 -11.13 8.33 -4.38
CA VAL A 183 -11.16 7.64 -5.67
C VAL A 183 -12.58 7.19 -6.03
N TYR A 184 -13.33 6.63 -5.07
CA TYR A 184 -14.70 6.17 -5.31
C TYR A 184 -15.70 7.29 -5.52
N LEU A 185 -15.63 8.36 -4.73
CA LEU A 185 -16.50 9.54 -4.92
C LEU A 185 -16.35 10.13 -6.31
N ARG A 186 -15.16 10.08 -6.88
CA ARG A 186 -14.95 10.52 -8.26
C ARG A 186 -15.64 9.59 -9.27
N ILE A 187 -15.56 8.27 -9.08
CA ILE A 187 -16.22 7.29 -9.96
C ILE A 187 -17.74 7.53 -9.96
N ILE A 188 -18.31 7.76 -8.79
CA ILE A 188 -19.74 8.02 -8.60
C ILE A 188 -20.17 9.29 -9.32
N ARG A 189 -19.38 10.36 -9.23
CA ARG A 189 -19.71 11.66 -9.85
C ARG A 189 -19.80 11.60 -11.37
N PHE A 190 -19.07 10.68 -12.02
CA PHE A 190 -19.08 10.54 -13.48
C PHE A 190 -20.26 9.71 -14.02
N ASN A 191 -20.82 8.75 -13.26
CA ASN A 191 -21.96 7.95 -13.73
C ASN A 191 -22.70 7.26 -12.57
N PRO A 192 -23.92 7.71 -12.21
CA PRO A 192 -24.66 7.17 -11.07
C PRO A 192 -25.08 5.69 -11.23
N ILE A 193 -25.32 5.21 -12.44
CA ILE A 193 -25.68 3.80 -12.72
C ILE A 193 -24.56 2.84 -12.26
N ARG A 194 -23.32 3.29 -12.23
CA ARG A 194 -22.17 2.50 -11.77
C ARG A 194 -22.05 2.36 -10.27
N ILE A 195 -22.88 3.06 -9.51
CA ILE A 195 -22.94 2.93 -8.04
C ILE A 195 -23.25 1.48 -7.67
N VAL A 196 -24.14 0.80 -8.40
CA VAL A 196 -24.52 -0.59 -8.14
C VAL A 196 -23.30 -1.53 -8.26
N TYR A 197 -22.53 -1.39 -9.34
CA TYR A 197 -21.31 -2.19 -9.54
C TYR A 197 -20.24 -1.87 -8.50
N LEU A 198 -20.15 -0.63 -8.06
CA LEU A 198 -19.21 -0.19 -7.04
C LEU A 198 -19.60 -0.72 -5.65
N ILE A 199 -20.89 -0.70 -5.31
CA ILE A 199 -21.40 -1.28 -4.06
C ILE A 199 -21.15 -2.79 -4.06
N LEU A 200 -21.43 -3.47 -5.16
CA LEU A 200 -21.21 -4.92 -5.29
C LEU A 200 -19.72 -5.25 -5.16
N TYR A 201 -18.83 -4.46 -5.76
CA TYR A 201 -17.38 -4.57 -5.59
C TYR A 201 -16.92 -4.31 -4.14
N LEU A 202 -17.46 -3.29 -3.48
CA LEU A 202 -17.14 -3.00 -2.08
C LEU A 202 -17.61 -4.12 -1.15
N CYS A 203 -18.81 -4.63 -1.33
CA CYS A 203 -19.36 -5.71 -0.52
C CYS A 203 -18.59 -7.01 -0.71
N THR A 204 -18.29 -7.39 -1.96
CA THR A 204 -17.65 -8.67 -2.23
C THR A 204 -16.15 -8.68 -1.94
N PHE A 205 -15.42 -7.61 -2.27
CA PHE A 205 -13.96 -7.62 -2.21
C PHE A 205 -13.34 -6.84 -1.04
N LYS A 206 -14.04 -5.89 -0.46
CA LYS A 206 -13.54 -5.18 0.72
C LYS A 206 -14.06 -5.76 2.03
N ILE A 207 -15.32 -6.19 2.08
CA ILE A 207 -15.95 -6.66 3.31
C ILE A 207 -15.77 -8.18 3.47
N ALA A 208 -15.87 -8.95 2.40
CA ALA A 208 -15.78 -10.41 2.47
C ALA A 208 -14.43 -10.94 3.03
N PRO A 209 -13.24 -10.43 2.65
CA PRO A 209 -11.99 -10.87 3.25
C PRO A 209 -11.90 -10.58 4.75
N TRP A 210 -12.46 -9.45 5.20
CA TRP A 210 -12.51 -9.10 6.61
C TRP A 210 -13.48 -9.97 7.39
N LEU A 211 -14.63 -10.30 6.83
CA LEU A 211 -15.58 -11.25 7.42
C LEU A 211 -14.99 -12.66 7.49
N TRP A 212 -14.27 -13.07 6.46
CA TRP A 212 -13.60 -14.36 6.45
C TRP A 212 -12.48 -14.43 7.49
N LEU A 213 -11.64 -13.39 7.61
CA LEU A 213 -10.64 -13.25 8.66
C LEU A 213 -11.29 -13.27 10.06
N TYR A 214 -12.38 -12.53 10.25
CA TYR A 214 -13.12 -12.53 11.51
C TYR A 214 -13.61 -13.96 11.86
N LYS A 215 -14.20 -14.66 10.91
CA LYS A 215 -14.68 -16.04 11.11
C LYS A 215 -13.54 -17.06 11.32
N SER A 216 -12.33 -16.80 10.82
CA SER A 216 -11.18 -17.70 11.03
C SER A 216 -10.49 -17.47 12.38
N ILE A 217 -10.79 -16.38 13.06
CA ILE A 217 -10.23 -16.03 14.39
C ILE A 217 -11.18 -16.45 15.53
N TYR A 218 -12.47 -16.52 15.25
CA TYR A 218 -13.52 -17.03 16.15
C TYR A 218 -14.02 -18.40 15.72
#